data_7e2db4be5ed954fd8d79af433e695c58
#
_entry.id   7e2db4be5ed954fd8d79af433e695c58
#
_cell.length_a   1.000
_cell.length_b   1.000
_cell.length_c   1.000
_cell.angle_alpha   90.00
_cell.angle_beta   90.00
_cell.angle_gamma   90.00
#
_symmetry.space_group_name_H-M   'P 1'
#
loop_
_entity.id
_entity.type
_entity.pdbx_description
1 polymer ?
#
loop_
_entity_poly.entity_id
_entity_poly.type
_entity_poly.pdbx_seq_one_letter_code
_entity_poly.pdbx_strand_id
1 'polypeptide(L)'
;LIKDDLPKVANLKFSNIRELVTYYNISQNLEQKSNKINFNVTFDKGKIHELFYKKRILYSDITDKEFFILPILLKENEIFIFSNNYFYKNWNKIITDELLEFILPIENIEIIQNINKSRNNLFDLKLDLLFGEYSDKNIAIIFIEESLKYEENIYLKTRIQNKIFSKNFKLKKNDYEKKIFYQKIILEVKDEIINLVKSQNLIDISTPSFLNVR
;
A
#
# COMPACT_ATOMS: atom_id res chain seq x y z
N LEU A 1 -12.37 0.93 -1.57
CA LEU A 1 -13.23 0.59 -0.42
C LEU A 1 -12.38 0.25 0.78
N ILE A 2 -12.86 0.52 1.98
CA ILE A 2 -12.28 -0.01 3.21
C ILE A 2 -12.71 -1.48 3.40
N LYS A 3 -11.86 -2.26 4.11
CA LYS A 3 -12.05 -3.70 4.27
C LYS A 3 -13.43 -4.07 4.84
N ASP A 4 -13.90 -3.30 5.81
CA ASP A 4 -15.17 -3.56 6.52
C ASP A 4 -16.42 -3.37 5.65
N ASP A 5 -16.31 -2.62 4.56
CA ASP A 5 -17.41 -2.36 3.63
C ASP A 5 -17.44 -3.30 2.41
N LEU A 6 -16.41 -4.14 2.22
CA LEU A 6 -16.37 -5.13 1.13
C LEU A 6 -17.59 -6.06 1.09
N PRO A 7 -18.10 -6.59 2.22
CA PRO A 7 -19.29 -7.46 2.20
C PRO A 7 -20.55 -6.78 1.65
N LYS A 8 -20.68 -5.44 1.80
CA LYS A 8 -21.82 -4.68 1.28
C LYS A 8 -21.87 -4.67 -0.26
N VAL A 9 -20.73 -4.86 -0.91
CA VAL A 9 -20.59 -4.89 -2.38
C VAL A 9 -20.62 -6.33 -2.90
N ALA A 10 -20.04 -7.28 -2.17
CA ALA A 10 -19.95 -8.68 -2.58
C ALA A 10 -21.31 -9.32 -2.84
N ASN A 11 -22.37 -8.85 -2.15
CA ASN A 11 -23.73 -9.38 -2.25
C ASN A 11 -24.64 -8.61 -3.24
N LEU A 12 -24.06 -7.81 -4.16
CA LEU A 12 -24.83 -7.11 -5.18
C LEU A 12 -25.46 -8.10 -6.15
N LYS A 13 -26.75 -7.91 -6.46
CA LYS A 13 -27.43 -8.67 -7.51
C LYS A 13 -26.85 -8.33 -8.88
N PHE A 14 -26.82 -9.29 -9.79
CA PHE A 14 -26.31 -9.11 -11.15
C PHE A 14 -26.99 -7.94 -11.88
N SER A 15 -28.31 -7.72 -11.69
CA SER A 15 -29.01 -6.56 -12.25
C SER A 15 -28.40 -5.24 -11.85
N ASN A 16 -28.02 -5.08 -10.57
CA ASN A 16 -27.41 -3.85 -10.07
C ASN A 16 -26.00 -3.65 -10.64
N ILE A 17 -25.23 -4.75 -10.78
CA ILE A 17 -23.89 -4.70 -11.40
C ILE A 17 -23.99 -4.27 -12.86
N ARG A 18 -24.96 -4.83 -13.60
CA ARG A 18 -25.19 -4.50 -15.02
C ARG A 18 -25.48 -3.03 -15.23
N GLU A 19 -26.25 -2.40 -14.35
CA GLU A 19 -26.55 -0.96 -14.42
C GLU A 19 -25.31 -0.05 -14.26
N LEU A 20 -24.28 -0.55 -13.59
CA LEU A 20 -23.03 0.19 -13.39
C LEU A 20 -22.09 0.08 -14.59
N VAL A 21 -22.28 -0.91 -15.48
CA VAL A 21 -21.39 -1.16 -16.61
C VAL A 21 -21.70 -0.20 -17.76
N THR A 22 -20.67 0.49 -18.26
CA THR A 22 -20.75 1.33 -19.47
C THR A 22 -20.31 0.60 -20.72
N TYR A 23 -19.29 -0.25 -20.58
CA TYR A 23 -18.72 -0.99 -21.71
C TYR A 23 -18.11 -2.31 -21.24
N TYR A 24 -18.17 -3.31 -22.07
CA TYR A 24 -17.41 -4.55 -21.88
C TYR A 24 -16.86 -5.08 -23.18
N ASN A 25 -15.71 -5.74 -23.11
CA ASN A 25 -15.10 -6.45 -24.22
C ASN A 25 -14.65 -7.83 -23.79
N ILE A 26 -14.84 -8.80 -24.68
CA ILE A 26 -14.46 -10.19 -24.47
C ILE A 26 -13.38 -10.51 -25.51
N SER A 27 -12.20 -10.90 -25.05
CA SER A 27 -11.10 -11.33 -25.93
C SER A 27 -10.68 -12.76 -25.61
N GLN A 28 -10.53 -13.58 -26.66
CA GLN A 28 -9.92 -14.90 -26.56
C GLN A 28 -8.47 -14.80 -27.03
N ASN A 29 -7.54 -15.25 -26.21
CA ASN A 29 -6.15 -15.40 -26.63
C ASN A 29 -6.01 -16.73 -27.38
N LEU A 30 -6.05 -16.68 -28.72
CA LEU A 30 -5.93 -17.85 -29.59
C LEU A 30 -4.50 -18.42 -29.66
N GLU A 31 -3.50 -17.66 -29.18
CA GLU A 31 -2.07 -18.04 -29.28
C GLU A 31 -1.56 -18.92 -28.12
N GLN A 32 -2.29 -19.01 -27.03
CA GLN A 32 -1.92 -19.91 -25.94
C GLN A 32 -2.91 -21.07 -25.84
N LYS A 33 -2.41 -22.31 -25.75
CA LYS A 33 -3.18 -23.57 -25.55
C LYS A 33 -4.08 -23.56 -24.29
N SER A 34 -4.35 -22.42 -23.68
CA SER A 34 -5.27 -22.25 -22.56
C SER A 34 -6.55 -21.58 -23.08
N ASN A 35 -7.69 -22.26 -22.96
CA ASN A 35 -9.04 -21.70 -23.23
C ASN A 35 -9.40 -20.58 -22.22
N LYS A 36 -8.51 -19.61 -22.02
CA LYS A 36 -8.79 -18.48 -21.12
C LYS A 36 -9.51 -17.39 -21.89
N ILE A 37 -10.68 -17.04 -21.43
CA ILE A 37 -11.47 -15.90 -21.91
C ILE A 37 -11.15 -14.71 -21.00
N ASN A 38 -10.70 -13.61 -21.58
CA ASN A 38 -10.47 -12.36 -20.85
C ASN A 38 -11.68 -11.45 -21.00
N PHE A 39 -12.17 -10.93 -19.87
CA PHE A 39 -13.25 -9.96 -19.81
C PHE A 39 -12.69 -8.61 -19.34
N ASN A 40 -12.83 -7.59 -20.17
CA ASN A 40 -12.55 -6.22 -19.79
C ASN A 40 -13.89 -5.50 -19.59
N VAL A 41 -14.12 -5.00 -18.39
CA VAL A 41 -15.37 -4.33 -18.04
C VAL A 41 -15.07 -2.92 -17.55
N THR A 42 -15.75 -1.94 -18.13
CA THR A 42 -15.66 -0.53 -17.71
C THR A 42 -16.94 -0.15 -16.98
N PHE A 43 -16.77 0.47 -15.82
CA PHE A 43 -17.88 0.91 -14.97
C PHE A 43 -18.03 2.43 -14.99
N ASP A 44 -19.25 2.91 -14.81
CA ASP A 44 -19.57 4.33 -14.64
C ASP A 44 -19.20 4.78 -13.22
N LYS A 45 -18.21 5.68 -13.12
CA LYS A 45 -17.74 6.20 -11.83
C LYS A 45 -18.86 6.90 -11.05
N GLY A 46 -19.71 7.68 -11.73
CA GLY A 46 -20.81 8.42 -11.10
C GLY A 46 -21.85 7.46 -10.48
N LYS A 47 -22.27 6.43 -11.24
CA LYS A 47 -23.21 5.42 -10.74
C LYS A 47 -22.63 4.60 -9.58
N ILE A 48 -21.31 4.31 -9.60
CA ILE A 48 -20.65 3.65 -8.48
C ILE A 48 -20.71 4.54 -7.23
N HIS A 49 -20.38 5.83 -7.35
CA HIS A 49 -20.45 6.77 -6.23
C HIS A 49 -21.88 6.88 -5.67
N GLU A 50 -22.89 6.94 -6.56
CA GLU A 50 -24.30 6.93 -6.15
C GLU A 50 -24.69 5.66 -5.37
N LEU A 51 -24.23 4.50 -5.85
CA LEU A 51 -24.45 3.22 -5.17
C LEU A 51 -23.81 3.25 -3.77
N PHE A 52 -22.55 3.74 -3.67
CA PHE A 52 -21.85 3.83 -2.39
C PHE A 52 -22.56 4.76 -1.42
N TYR A 53 -22.99 5.93 -1.90
CA TYR A 53 -23.79 6.84 -1.11
C TYR A 53 -25.10 6.21 -0.60
N LYS A 54 -25.89 5.61 -1.50
CA LYS A 54 -27.16 4.92 -1.15
C LYS A 54 -26.96 3.79 -0.14
N LYS A 55 -25.85 3.06 -0.23
CA LYS A 55 -25.54 1.92 0.66
C LYS A 55 -24.71 2.31 1.89
N ARG A 56 -24.38 3.58 2.07
CA ARG A 56 -23.47 4.08 3.12
C ARG A 56 -22.17 3.29 3.16
N ILE A 57 -21.54 3.14 1.99
CA ILE A 57 -20.25 2.49 1.80
C ILE A 57 -19.18 3.55 1.78
N LEU A 58 -18.24 3.46 2.72
CA LEU A 58 -17.09 4.36 2.75
C LEU A 58 -16.09 3.99 1.65
N TYR A 59 -15.64 4.98 0.91
CA TYR A 59 -14.62 4.82 -0.11
C TYR A 59 -13.63 5.97 -0.06
N SER A 60 -12.46 5.75 -0.63
CA SER A 60 -11.42 6.77 -0.75
C SER A 60 -11.17 7.09 -2.22
N ASP A 61 -10.96 8.37 -2.52
CA ASP A 61 -10.50 8.83 -3.83
C ASP A 61 -9.02 9.22 -3.67
N ILE A 62 -8.13 8.28 -4.05
CA ILE A 62 -6.68 8.47 -3.94
C ILE A 62 -6.23 9.18 -5.21
N THR A 63 -5.86 10.45 -5.08
CA THR A 63 -5.39 11.28 -6.20
C THR A 63 -3.88 11.19 -6.38
N ASP A 64 -3.12 11.10 -5.28
CA ASP A 64 -1.68 10.94 -5.30
C ASP A 64 -1.33 9.46 -5.09
N LYS A 65 -0.82 8.83 -6.14
CA LYS A 65 -0.46 7.41 -6.14
C LYS A 65 0.99 7.17 -5.76
N GLU A 66 1.84 8.19 -5.81
CA GLU A 66 3.25 8.07 -5.47
C GLU A 66 3.45 7.91 -3.96
N PHE A 67 4.19 6.88 -3.58
CA PHE A 67 4.50 6.60 -2.19
C PHE A 67 5.98 6.22 -2.05
N PHE A 68 6.77 7.13 -1.46
CA PHE A 68 8.20 6.92 -1.27
C PHE A 68 8.46 6.06 -0.04
N ILE A 69 9.28 5.02 -0.17
CA ILE A 69 9.53 4.06 0.90
C ILE A 69 11.01 3.73 1.04
N LEU A 70 11.44 3.56 2.28
CA LEU A 70 12.76 3.04 2.58
C LEU A 70 12.67 1.85 3.56
N PRO A 71 12.76 0.60 3.07
CA PRO A 71 12.88 -0.56 3.93
C PRO A 71 14.29 -0.66 4.51
N ILE A 72 14.37 -0.89 5.81
CA ILE A 72 15.61 -1.08 6.58
C ILE A 72 15.53 -2.43 7.27
N LEU A 73 16.48 -3.30 7.03
CA LEU A 73 16.58 -4.60 7.69
C LEU A 73 17.56 -4.52 8.86
N LEU A 74 17.10 -4.89 10.03
CA LEU A 74 17.90 -5.02 11.25
C LEU A 74 18.13 -6.49 11.52
N LYS A 75 19.39 -6.92 11.52
CA LYS A 75 19.75 -8.31 11.73
C LYS A 75 21.04 -8.38 12.53
N GLU A 76 21.07 -9.16 13.62
CA GLU A 76 22.27 -9.41 14.42
C GLU A 76 23.03 -8.13 14.82
N ASN A 77 22.28 -7.08 15.19
CA ASN A 77 22.78 -5.73 15.45
C ASN A 77 23.38 -5.00 14.24
N GLU A 78 23.24 -5.52 13.03
CA GLU A 78 23.64 -4.84 11.81
C GLU A 78 22.45 -4.22 11.10
N ILE A 79 22.72 -3.13 10.36
CA ILE A 79 21.72 -2.37 9.62
C ILE A 79 21.98 -2.56 8.13
N PHE A 80 21.02 -3.12 7.42
CA PHE A 80 21.09 -3.34 5.97
C PHE A 80 20.13 -2.38 5.26
N ILE A 81 20.69 -1.59 4.34
CA ILE A 81 19.99 -0.56 3.58
C ILE A 81 20.34 -0.75 2.10
N PHE A 82 19.51 -0.27 1.20
CA PHE A 82 19.75 -0.27 -0.24
C PHE A 82 20.17 -1.62 -0.82
N SER A 83 21.26 -1.64 -1.56
CA SER A 83 21.78 -2.80 -2.28
C SER A 83 22.10 -4.02 -1.40
N ASN A 84 22.37 -3.82 -0.11
CA ASN A 84 22.60 -4.90 0.84
C ASN A 84 21.33 -5.44 1.51
N ASN A 85 20.17 -4.86 1.19
CA ASN A 85 18.89 -5.20 1.79
C ASN A 85 18.02 -6.00 0.81
N TYR A 86 17.56 -7.19 1.24
CA TYR A 86 16.65 -8.02 0.45
C TYR A 86 15.35 -7.29 0.11
N PHE A 87 14.75 -6.58 1.07
CA PHE A 87 13.48 -5.90 0.90
C PHE A 87 13.59 -4.77 -0.12
N TYR A 88 14.65 -3.98 -0.09
CA TYR A 88 14.91 -2.96 -1.08
C TYR A 88 15.02 -3.54 -2.50
N LYS A 89 15.80 -4.62 -2.69
CA LYS A 89 16.01 -5.26 -3.99
C LYS A 89 14.75 -5.91 -4.59
N ASN A 90 13.81 -6.33 -3.76
CA ASN A 90 12.69 -7.15 -4.19
C ASN A 90 11.33 -6.47 -4.00
N TRP A 91 11.27 -5.27 -3.45
CA TRP A 91 10.02 -4.58 -3.15
C TRP A 91 9.09 -4.46 -4.36
N ASN A 92 9.60 -3.92 -5.46
CA ASN A 92 8.83 -3.69 -6.68
C ASN A 92 8.69 -4.94 -7.58
N LYS A 93 9.37 -6.04 -7.24
CA LYS A 93 9.17 -7.34 -7.94
C LYS A 93 7.92 -8.07 -7.47
N ILE A 94 7.40 -7.70 -6.30
CA ILE A 94 6.19 -8.29 -5.73
C ILE A 94 5.06 -7.33 -6.05
N ILE A 95 4.26 -7.70 -7.06
CA ILE A 95 3.14 -6.89 -7.55
C ILE A 95 1.96 -7.06 -6.59
N THR A 96 1.36 -5.95 -6.19
CA THR A 96 0.08 -5.87 -5.50
C THR A 96 -0.90 -5.10 -6.38
N ASP A 97 -2.16 -4.99 -5.93
CA ASP A 97 -3.13 -4.11 -6.58
C ASP A 97 -2.55 -2.70 -6.76
N GLU A 98 -2.65 -2.16 -7.98
CA GLU A 98 -1.98 -0.94 -8.45
C GLU A 98 -2.59 0.37 -7.88
N LEU A 99 -2.97 0.37 -6.60
CA LEU A 99 -3.51 1.58 -5.96
C LEU A 99 -2.44 2.61 -5.64
N LEU A 100 -1.23 2.17 -5.33
CA LEU A 100 -0.08 3.00 -5.03
C LEU A 100 1.13 2.56 -5.85
N GLU A 101 1.89 3.53 -6.31
CA GLU A 101 3.19 3.34 -6.93
C GLU A 101 4.29 3.52 -5.87
N PHE A 102 4.94 2.43 -5.49
CA PHE A 102 6.00 2.46 -4.49
C PHE A 102 7.33 2.86 -5.12
N ILE A 103 7.88 3.99 -4.69
CA ILE A 103 9.14 4.53 -5.17
C ILE A 103 10.21 4.33 -4.10
N LEU A 104 11.29 3.66 -4.47
CA LEU A 104 12.47 3.47 -3.61
C LEU A 104 13.48 4.59 -3.91
N PRO A 105 14.02 5.28 -2.89
CA PRO A 105 15.03 6.30 -3.10
C PRO A 105 16.31 5.68 -3.67
N ILE A 106 17.03 6.43 -4.48
CA ILE A 106 18.35 6.02 -4.98
C ILE A 106 19.33 5.95 -3.79
N GLU A 107 20.27 5.01 -3.86
CA GLU A 107 21.32 4.87 -2.86
C GLU A 107 22.06 6.19 -2.63
N ASN A 108 22.06 6.67 -1.39
CA ASN A 108 22.60 7.96 -1.00
C ASN A 108 23.42 7.82 0.29
N ILE A 109 24.65 8.33 0.25
CA ILE A 109 25.59 8.27 1.38
C ILE A 109 25.08 9.05 2.58
N GLU A 110 24.40 10.18 2.36
CA GLU A 110 23.83 10.99 3.44
C GLU A 110 22.75 10.24 4.21
N ILE A 111 21.86 9.53 3.51
CA ILE A 111 20.85 8.67 4.13
C ILE A 111 21.53 7.59 4.98
N ILE A 112 22.56 6.92 4.46
CA ILE A 112 23.32 5.90 5.19
C ILE A 112 23.95 6.48 6.46
N GLN A 113 24.57 7.66 6.36
CA GLN A 113 25.19 8.35 7.51
C GLN A 113 24.17 8.73 8.57
N ASN A 114 23.01 9.26 8.18
CA ASN A 114 21.94 9.67 9.08
C ASN A 114 21.37 8.46 9.84
N ILE A 115 21.16 7.34 9.15
CA ILE A 115 20.70 6.09 9.77
C ILE A 115 21.74 5.55 10.75
N ASN A 116 23.03 5.53 10.36
CA ASN A 116 24.10 5.03 11.22
C ASN A 116 24.31 5.90 12.46
N LYS A 117 24.21 7.22 12.35
CA LYS A 117 24.26 8.14 13.50
C LYS A 117 23.10 7.92 14.48
N SER A 118 21.95 7.52 13.97
CA SER A 118 20.74 7.28 14.75
C SER A 118 20.60 5.83 15.22
N ARG A 119 21.64 5.02 15.11
CA ARG A 119 21.60 3.55 15.36
C ARG A 119 20.97 3.18 16.71
N ASN A 120 21.23 3.97 17.74
CA ASN A 120 20.68 3.69 19.09
C ASN A 120 19.19 4.09 19.24
N ASN A 121 18.68 4.95 18.34
CA ASN A 121 17.31 5.47 18.37
C ASN A 121 16.68 5.50 16.99
N LEU A 122 16.77 4.39 16.25
CA LEU A 122 16.27 4.28 14.87
C LEU A 122 14.78 4.61 14.73
N PHE A 123 13.99 4.23 15.73
CA PHE A 123 12.54 4.47 15.71
C PHE A 123 12.17 5.96 15.87
N ASP A 124 13.07 6.76 16.46
CA ASP A 124 12.88 8.21 16.61
C ASP A 124 13.39 9.00 15.39
N LEU A 125 13.95 8.31 14.39
CA LEU A 125 14.48 8.92 13.19
C LEU A 125 13.41 9.79 12.51
N LYS A 126 13.76 11.04 12.24
CA LYS A 126 12.86 11.98 11.55
C LYS A 126 12.81 11.64 10.07
N LEU A 127 11.60 11.55 9.52
CA LEU A 127 11.39 11.27 8.09
C LEU A 127 12.07 12.30 7.19
N ASP A 128 12.11 13.58 7.61
CA ASP A 128 12.72 14.66 6.82
C ASP A 128 14.23 14.52 6.66
N LEU A 129 14.91 13.82 7.58
CA LEU A 129 16.36 13.55 7.46
C LEU A 129 16.68 12.56 6.34
N LEU A 130 15.71 11.74 5.94
CA LEU A 130 15.88 10.72 4.91
C LEU A 130 15.22 11.09 3.58
N PHE A 131 14.20 11.93 3.65
CA PHE A 131 13.35 12.28 2.52
C PHE A 131 13.20 13.80 2.37
N GLY A 132 14.23 14.57 2.69
CA GLY A 132 14.17 16.06 2.65
C GLY A 132 13.74 16.62 1.30
N GLU A 133 14.16 15.97 0.20
CA GLU A 133 13.78 16.34 -1.17
C GLU A 133 12.31 16.00 -1.50
N TYR A 134 11.65 15.17 -0.67
CA TYR A 134 10.28 14.70 -0.86
C TYR A 134 9.37 15.14 0.28
N SER A 135 9.56 16.36 0.77
CA SER A 135 8.84 16.88 1.96
C SER A 135 7.33 16.99 1.75
N ASP A 136 6.87 17.16 0.51
CA ASP A 136 5.46 17.25 0.10
C ASP A 136 4.83 15.90 -0.28
N LYS A 137 5.63 14.82 -0.31
CA LYS A 137 5.20 13.49 -0.75
C LYS A 137 4.77 12.61 0.41
N ASN A 138 3.99 11.57 0.09
CA ASN A 138 3.70 10.49 1.01
C ASN A 138 4.94 9.59 1.14
N ILE A 139 5.39 9.37 2.37
CA ILE A 139 6.66 8.66 2.63
C ILE A 139 6.50 7.66 3.77
N ALA A 140 7.31 6.60 3.74
CA ALA A 140 7.44 5.65 4.84
C ALA A 140 8.88 5.15 5.06
N ILE A 141 9.21 4.93 6.33
CA ILE A 141 10.34 4.09 6.74
C ILE A 141 9.76 2.81 7.31
N ILE A 142 10.35 1.69 6.92
CA ILE A 142 9.93 0.36 7.35
C ILE A 142 11.14 -0.31 7.99
N PHE A 143 11.13 -0.48 9.32
CA PHE A 143 12.13 -1.26 10.02
C PHE A 143 11.64 -2.70 10.14
N ILE A 144 12.43 -3.65 9.66
CA ILE A 144 12.16 -5.07 9.72
C ILE A 144 13.27 -5.68 10.58
N GLU A 145 12.91 -6.12 11.78
CA GLU A 145 13.84 -6.72 12.72
C GLU A 145 13.81 -8.24 12.58
N GLU A 146 14.87 -8.81 11.99
CA GLU A 146 15.04 -10.26 11.87
C GLU A 146 15.35 -10.85 13.23
N SER A 147 14.40 -11.58 13.81
CA SER A 147 14.57 -12.30 15.06
C SER A 147 15.02 -13.74 14.81
N LEU A 148 15.79 -14.28 15.73
CA LEU A 148 16.10 -15.73 15.78
C LEU A 148 14.88 -16.57 16.18
N LYS A 149 13.81 -15.91 16.65
CA LYS A 149 12.54 -16.53 17.04
C LYS A 149 11.62 -16.71 15.83
N TYR A 150 10.47 -17.36 16.05
CA TYR A 150 9.48 -17.69 15.03
C TYR A 150 8.67 -16.49 14.51
N GLU A 151 9.06 -15.26 14.83
CA GLU A 151 8.34 -14.04 14.42
C GLU A 151 9.31 -12.90 14.14
N GLU A 152 8.97 -12.07 13.14
CA GLU A 152 9.68 -10.84 12.82
C GLU A 152 8.87 -9.64 13.30
N ASN A 153 9.54 -8.64 13.88
CA ASN A 153 8.94 -7.38 14.25
C ASN A 153 9.04 -6.40 13.07
N ILE A 154 7.92 -5.79 12.71
CA ILE A 154 7.87 -4.76 11.68
C ILE A 154 7.39 -3.47 12.33
N TYR A 155 8.20 -2.42 12.21
CA TYR A 155 7.86 -1.08 12.62
C TYR A 155 7.72 -0.19 11.39
N LEU A 156 6.52 0.35 11.18
CA LEU A 156 6.16 1.21 10.07
C LEU A 156 5.97 2.63 10.59
N LYS A 157 6.72 3.59 10.04
CA LYS A 157 6.54 5.02 10.30
C LYS A 157 6.26 5.72 8.99
N THR A 158 5.10 6.36 8.87
CA THR A 158 4.63 6.98 7.63
C THR A 158 4.29 8.44 7.84
N ARG A 159 4.42 9.23 6.78
CA ARG A 159 3.79 10.55 6.65
C ARG A 159 2.85 10.51 5.43
N ILE A 160 1.57 10.73 5.67
CA ILE A 160 0.51 10.77 4.66
C ILE A 160 -0.22 12.09 4.82
N GLN A 161 -0.26 12.92 3.79
CA GLN A 161 -0.89 14.25 3.82
C GLN A 161 -0.44 15.07 5.04
N ASN A 162 0.86 15.12 5.30
CA ASN A 162 1.50 15.81 6.43
C ASN A 162 1.15 15.25 7.84
N LYS A 163 0.42 14.16 7.94
CA LYS A 163 0.15 13.47 9.21
C LYS A 163 1.09 12.28 9.38
N ILE A 164 1.68 12.17 10.58
CA ILE A 164 2.60 11.08 10.90
C ILE A 164 1.84 9.95 11.60
N PHE A 165 2.03 8.73 11.11
CA PHE A 165 1.50 7.51 11.70
C PHE A 165 2.64 6.56 12.00
N SER A 166 2.54 5.86 13.12
CA SER A 166 3.45 4.80 13.48
C SER A 166 2.67 3.55 13.85
N LYS A 167 3.08 2.41 13.32
CA LYS A 167 2.47 1.12 13.62
C LYS A 167 3.54 0.08 13.83
N ASN A 168 3.34 -0.76 14.83
CA ASN A 168 4.19 -1.92 15.10
C ASN A 168 3.32 -3.17 15.01
N PHE A 169 3.78 -4.18 14.31
CA PHE A 169 3.13 -5.48 14.19
C PHE A 169 4.13 -6.60 14.00
N LYS A 170 3.69 -7.83 14.25
CA LYS A 170 4.51 -9.01 14.19
C LYS A 170 3.98 -9.99 13.16
N LEU A 171 4.88 -10.62 12.42
CA LEU A 171 4.55 -11.69 11.50
C LEU A 171 5.21 -12.98 11.93
N LYS A 172 4.40 -14.04 12.06
CA LYS A 172 4.90 -15.38 12.40
C LYS A 172 5.52 -16.04 11.18
N LYS A 173 6.70 -16.62 11.39
CA LYS A 173 7.50 -17.23 10.31
C LYS A 173 6.88 -18.52 9.79
N ASN A 174 6.10 -19.25 10.60
CA ASN A 174 5.61 -20.59 10.29
C ASN A 174 6.72 -21.45 9.63
N ASP A 175 6.36 -22.53 8.94
CA ASP A 175 7.32 -23.44 8.26
C ASP A 175 7.70 -22.94 6.84
N TYR A 176 7.59 -21.65 6.57
CA TYR A 176 7.94 -21.10 5.26
C TYR A 176 9.46 -21.02 5.06
N GLU A 177 9.91 -21.28 3.83
CA GLU A 177 11.25 -20.89 3.42
C GLU A 177 11.44 -19.37 3.63
N LYS A 178 12.65 -18.98 4.05
CA LYS A 178 12.98 -17.57 4.35
C LYS A 178 12.58 -16.60 3.24
N LYS A 179 12.79 -16.99 1.98
CA LYS A 179 12.46 -16.17 0.81
C LYS A 179 10.94 -15.92 0.69
N ILE A 180 10.14 -16.96 0.87
CA ILE A 180 8.67 -16.88 0.80
C ILE A 180 8.16 -16.02 1.96
N PHE A 181 8.75 -16.19 3.14
CA PHE A 181 8.37 -15.39 4.29
C PHE A 181 8.69 -13.89 4.10
N TYR A 182 9.84 -13.56 3.53
CA TYR A 182 10.18 -12.17 3.21
C TYR A 182 9.26 -11.56 2.15
N GLN A 183 8.82 -12.34 1.17
CA GLN A 183 7.80 -11.90 0.23
C GLN A 183 6.47 -11.61 0.92
N LYS A 184 6.07 -12.46 1.87
CA LYS A 184 4.88 -12.22 2.69
C LYS A 184 4.99 -10.93 3.51
N ILE A 185 6.15 -10.63 4.10
CA ILE A 185 6.38 -9.37 4.81
C ILE A 185 6.13 -8.18 3.87
N ILE A 186 6.67 -8.21 2.65
CA ILE A 186 6.46 -7.13 1.67
C ILE A 186 4.97 -6.95 1.39
N LEU A 187 4.23 -8.04 1.15
CA LEU A 187 2.79 -7.98 0.87
C LEU A 187 2.02 -7.36 2.03
N GLU A 188 2.25 -7.84 3.25
CA GLU A 188 1.55 -7.34 4.45
C GLU A 188 1.85 -5.86 4.72
N VAL A 189 3.10 -5.42 4.52
CA VAL A 189 3.45 -4.00 4.68
C VAL A 189 2.82 -3.14 3.60
N LYS A 190 2.79 -3.59 2.36
CA LYS A 190 2.11 -2.90 1.26
C LYS A 190 0.62 -2.75 1.55
N ASP A 191 -0.04 -3.82 1.95
CA ASP A 191 -1.46 -3.81 2.32
C ASP A 191 -1.74 -2.84 3.48
N GLU A 192 -0.85 -2.81 4.47
CA GLU A 192 -0.98 -1.89 5.59
C GLU A 192 -0.86 -0.43 5.15
N ILE A 193 0.13 -0.09 4.31
CA ILE A 193 0.29 1.26 3.77
C ILE A 193 -0.94 1.65 2.94
N ILE A 194 -1.43 0.76 2.08
CA ILE A 194 -2.63 0.99 1.28
C ILE A 194 -3.85 1.27 2.18
N ASN A 195 -4.01 0.51 3.27
CA ASN A 195 -5.11 0.71 4.20
C ASN A 195 -4.99 2.06 4.94
N LEU A 196 -3.78 2.46 5.33
CA LEU A 196 -3.52 3.78 5.94
C LEU A 196 -3.87 4.90 4.96
N VAL A 197 -3.41 4.82 3.70
CA VAL A 197 -3.72 5.82 2.67
C VAL A 197 -5.22 5.87 2.41
N LYS A 198 -5.90 4.73 2.28
CA LYS A 198 -7.37 4.68 2.13
C LYS A 198 -8.06 5.39 3.29
N SER A 199 -7.65 5.13 4.53
CA SER A 199 -8.27 5.72 5.71
C SER A 199 -8.12 7.24 5.78
N GLN A 200 -7.00 7.78 5.28
CA GLN A 200 -6.75 9.23 5.26
C GLN A 200 -7.43 9.95 4.07
N ASN A 201 -7.83 9.22 3.05
CA ASN A 201 -8.50 9.76 1.86
C ASN A 201 -9.98 9.37 1.81
N LEU A 202 -10.61 9.06 2.93
CA LEU A 202 -12.03 8.75 2.98
C LEU A 202 -12.86 9.97 2.59
N ILE A 203 -13.80 9.75 1.69
CA ILE A 203 -14.79 10.75 1.33
C ILE A 203 -15.88 10.75 2.39
N ASP A 204 -16.13 11.91 2.98
CA ASP A 204 -17.24 12.10 3.91
C ASP A 204 -18.56 12.09 3.12
N ILE A 205 -19.30 11.00 3.28
CA ILE A 205 -20.63 10.80 2.69
C ILE A 205 -21.78 11.30 3.60
N SER A 206 -21.46 11.82 4.78
CA SER A 206 -22.45 12.30 5.76
C SER A 206 -22.93 13.73 5.49
N THR A 207 -22.08 14.53 4.86
CA THR A 207 -22.41 15.92 4.46
C THR A 207 -22.81 15.99 3.00
N PRO A 208 -24.07 16.37 2.67
CA PRO A 208 -24.47 16.59 1.30
C PRO A 208 -23.71 17.80 0.73
N SER A 209 -22.90 17.57 -0.31
CA SER A 209 -22.28 18.67 -1.06
C SER A 209 -23.35 19.35 -1.93
N PHE A 210 -23.76 20.56 -1.57
CA PHE A 210 -24.58 21.39 -2.44
C PHE A 210 -23.70 22.04 -3.51
N LEU A 211 -23.82 21.59 -4.74
CA LEU A 211 -23.30 22.30 -5.90
C LEU A 211 -24.22 23.51 -6.11
N ASN A 212 -23.79 24.72 -5.72
CA ASN A 212 -24.39 25.95 -6.18
C ASN A 212 -24.01 26.16 -7.65
N VAL A 213 -24.83 25.70 -8.57
CA VAL A 213 -24.76 26.07 -9.98
C VAL A 213 -25.33 27.49 -10.08
N ARG A 214 -24.45 28.47 -10.29
CA ARG A 214 -24.81 29.81 -10.72
C ARG A 214 -24.90 29.89 -12.22
#